data_3949fb042a8a1f58af5a4c3d358b683b
#
_entry.id   3949fb042a8a1f58af5a4c3d358b683b
#
_cell.length_a   1.000
_cell.length_b   1.000
_cell.length_c   1.000
_cell.angle_alpha   90.00
_cell.angle_beta   90.00
_cell.angle_gamma   90.00
#
_symmetry.space_group_name_H-M   'P 1'
#
loop_
_entity.id
_entity.type
_entity.pdbx_description
1 polymer ?
#
loop_
_entity_poly.entity_id
_entity_poly.type
_entity_poly.pdbx_seq_one_letter_code
_entity_poly.pdbx_strand_id
1 'polypeptide(L)'
;MIEIVGIGPFVVTSLVIKAMGGPQALIAWIAGAALATLDAFVWSELGAAMPRAGGTYVFLREAYGPGRWGRLMSFLFVWQTFVQAPLSIASASIGFARYAGYLHPLTTLEAKAVSGGLVLFLVVLLYRRITTIGKISVLLWAGVIATLLWLIWGGASHFNAKMAFDFPPGAFSLSWIWFAGLGSAMVNTVYSYWGYYNICHLGGEIRNPEKNIPRGIFLSILGITVLYLAMQISILGVVPWREAQNSKFIVSTFVETLYGHHAAQAATWMVLWVALASVFSVLLGYSRVPYSAALDGNFFPVFGRLHPTKHFPYVSLLVLGGLAFLFSVTLKLETAIKGILAMRLLVQFIGQAVGVILLRRRWGTARLPFKMWLYPLPAVLTMFGWAWLFWQTGTARKWGIAEIALGTLAFLIWARKMRQWPFAKVPIEKANDPEAA
;
A
#
# COMPACT_ATOMS: atom_id res chain seq x y z
N MET A 1 -0.08 11.84 1.63
CA MET A 1 0.61 11.91 0.32
C MET A 1 1.97 11.22 0.31
N ILE A 2 2.84 11.33 1.30
CA ILE A 2 4.18 10.68 1.32
C ILE A 2 4.11 9.16 1.09
N GLU A 3 3.10 8.47 1.60
CA GLU A 3 2.95 7.02 1.45
C GLU A 3 2.35 6.59 0.11
N ILE A 4 1.70 7.50 -0.62
CA ILE A 4 1.13 7.18 -1.93
C ILE A 4 2.21 7.27 -3.02
N VAL A 5 3.05 8.31 -2.99
CA VAL A 5 4.15 8.45 -3.94
C VAL A 5 5.40 7.79 -3.37
N GLY A 6 5.42 6.47 -3.42
CA GLY A 6 6.58 5.68 -3.06
C GLY A 6 7.45 5.31 -4.26
N ILE A 7 8.39 4.41 -4.04
CA ILE A 7 9.25 3.86 -5.11
C ILE A 7 8.45 3.05 -6.16
N GLY A 8 7.19 2.68 -5.85
CA GLY A 8 6.34 1.81 -6.69
C GLY A 8 6.44 2.12 -8.18
N PRO A 9 5.99 3.30 -8.66
CA PRO A 9 5.94 3.60 -10.08
C PRO A 9 7.30 3.55 -10.78
N PHE A 10 8.40 3.81 -10.05
CA PHE A 10 9.76 3.77 -10.62
C PHE A 10 10.28 2.35 -10.84
N VAL A 11 9.84 1.37 -10.05
CA VAL A 11 10.31 -0.01 -10.15
C VAL A 11 9.38 -0.92 -10.93
N VAL A 12 8.07 -0.56 -11.05
CA VAL A 12 7.08 -1.42 -11.71
C VAL A 12 6.80 -1.04 -13.17
N THR A 13 7.18 0.15 -13.63
CA THR A 13 6.92 0.61 -15.02
C THR A 13 7.33 -0.42 -16.06
N SER A 14 8.55 -0.92 -16.01
CA SER A 14 9.03 -1.95 -16.93
C SER A 14 8.22 -3.25 -16.83
N LEU A 15 7.78 -3.64 -15.63
CA LEU A 15 6.96 -4.84 -15.41
C LEU A 15 5.57 -4.67 -16.01
N VAL A 16 4.98 -3.47 -15.90
CA VAL A 16 3.67 -3.14 -16.47
C VAL A 16 3.73 -3.15 -18.00
N ILE A 17 4.74 -2.50 -18.59
CA ILE A 17 4.96 -2.51 -20.04
C ILE A 17 5.18 -3.94 -20.55
N LYS A 18 5.99 -4.73 -19.86
CA LYS A 18 6.27 -6.13 -20.21
C LYS A 18 5.01 -7.00 -20.14
N ALA A 19 4.17 -6.82 -19.13
CA ALA A 19 2.95 -7.60 -18.94
C ALA A 19 1.91 -7.33 -20.03
N MET A 20 1.83 -6.08 -20.51
CA MET A 20 0.91 -5.68 -21.58
C MET A 20 1.52 -5.80 -23.00
N GLY A 21 2.85 -5.89 -23.11
CA GLY A 21 3.55 -6.02 -24.38
C GLY A 21 3.63 -4.75 -25.21
N GLY A 22 3.52 -3.55 -24.59
CA GLY A 22 3.64 -2.27 -25.31
C GLY A 22 3.02 -1.07 -24.61
N PRO A 23 2.85 0.08 -25.29
CA PRO A 23 2.28 1.32 -24.75
C PRO A 23 0.85 1.18 -24.23
N GLN A 24 0.08 0.17 -24.67
CA GLN A 24 -1.23 -0.18 -24.07
C GLN A 24 -1.15 -0.50 -22.58
N ALA A 25 0.05 -0.60 -22.00
CA ALA A 25 0.31 -0.61 -20.57
C ALA A 25 -0.33 0.59 -19.83
N LEU A 26 -0.54 1.73 -20.50
CA LEU A 26 -1.26 2.88 -19.96
C LEU A 26 -2.69 2.51 -19.51
N ILE A 27 -3.34 1.55 -20.20
CA ILE A 27 -4.68 1.05 -19.79
C ILE A 27 -4.63 0.43 -18.39
N ALA A 28 -3.55 -0.27 -18.04
CA ALA A 28 -3.41 -0.87 -16.71
C ALA A 28 -3.29 0.20 -15.61
N TRP A 29 -2.68 1.35 -15.88
CA TRP A 29 -2.64 2.48 -14.97
C TRP A 29 -4.03 3.12 -14.81
N ILE A 30 -4.78 3.29 -15.90
CA ILE A 30 -6.17 3.81 -15.87
C ILE A 30 -7.08 2.83 -15.11
N ALA A 31 -6.99 1.54 -15.41
CA ALA A 31 -7.79 0.50 -14.75
C ALA A 31 -7.47 0.39 -13.25
N GLY A 32 -6.18 0.51 -12.87
CA GLY A 32 -5.75 0.59 -11.48
C GLY A 32 -6.33 1.81 -10.76
N ALA A 33 -6.32 2.98 -11.40
CA ALA A 33 -6.93 4.20 -10.88
C ALA A 33 -8.45 4.06 -10.75
N ALA A 34 -9.12 3.45 -11.72
CA ALA A 34 -10.56 3.20 -11.67
C ALA A 34 -10.93 2.29 -10.49
N LEU A 35 -10.18 1.20 -10.28
CA LEU A 35 -10.40 0.32 -9.12
C LEU A 35 -10.13 1.04 -7.80
N ALA A 36 -9.05 1.82 -7.71
CA ALA A 36 -8.76 2.64 -6.54
C ALA A 36 -9.86 3.67 -6.26
N THR A 37 -10.47 4.26 -7.32
CA THR A 37 -11.58 5.21 -7.19
C THR A 37 -12.86 4.53 -6.72
N LEU A 38 -13.17 3.32 -7.21
CA LEU A 38 -14.29 2.53 -6.69
C LEU A 38 -14.10 2.20 -5.20
N ASP A 39 -12.90 1.79 -4.82
CA ASP A 39 -12.55 1.51 -3.43
C ASP A 39 -12.54 2.77 -2.56
N ALA A 40 -12.21 3.93 -3.13
CA ALA A 40 -12.27 5.22 -2.45
C ALA A 40 -13.66 5.54 -1.88
N PHE A 41 -14.74 5.11 -2.54
CA PHE A 41 -16.09 5.26 -2.00
C PHE A 41 -16.28 4.46 -0.70
N VAL A 42 -15.73 3.23 -0.64
CA VAL A 42 -15.77 2.40 0.57
C VAL A 42 -15.01 3.07 1.71
N TRP A 43 -13.77 3.49 1.45
CA TRP A 43 -12.94 4.15 2.44
C TRP A 43 -13.49 5.50 2.90
N SER A 44 -14.06 6.27 1.98
CA SER A 44 -14.65 7.58 2.27
C SER A 44 -15.87 7.45 3.19
N GLU A 45 -16.72 6.45 2.95
CA GLU A 45 -17.90 6.24 3.78
C GLU A 45 -17.52 5.74 5.18
N LEU A 46 -16.64 4.74 5.27
CA LEU A 46 -16.19 4.24 6.56
C LEU A 46 -15.38 5.29 7.33
N GLY A 47 -14.48 6.00 6.66
CA GLY A 47 -13.65 7.03 7.27
C GLY A 47 -14.42 8.25 7.75
N ALA A 48 -15.43 8.69 6.99
CA ALA A 48 -16.32 9.77 7.41
C ALA A 48 -17.26 9.36 8.58
N ALA A 49 -17.72 8.10 8.56
CA ALA A 49 -18.60 7.58 9.61
C ALA A 49 -17.88 7.30 10.94
N MET A 50 -16.60 6.95 10.86
CA MET A 50 -15.79 6.55 12.02
C MET A 50 -14.43 7.28 12.02
N PRO A 51 -14.42 8.61 12.20
CA PRO A 51 -13.21 9.42 12.13
C PRO A 51 -12.35 9.30 13.40
N ARG A 52 -11.94 8.07 13.71
CA ARG A 52 -11.05 7.75 14.85
C ARG A 52 -9.70 7.30 14.34
N ALA A 53 -8.66 7.46 15.17
CA ALA A 53 -7.37 6.85 14.88
C ALA A 53 -7.49 5.33 14.78
N GLY A 54 -6.81 4.70 13.80
CA GLY A 54 -6.82 3.26 13.61
C GLY A 54 -7.39 2.77 12.27
N GLY A 55 -8.18 3.59 11.55
CA GLY A 55 -8.66 3.27 10.19
C GLY A 55 -9.27 1.87 10.08
N THR A 56 -8.72 1.00 9.23
CA THR A 56 -9.21 -0.36 8.97
C THR A 56 -9.48 -1.18 10.23
N TYR A 57 -8.63 -1.07 11.25
CA TYR A 57 -8.80 -1.78 12.50
C TYR A 57 -10.16 -1.44 13.15
N VAL A 58 -10.49 -0.15 13.21
CA VAL A 58 -11.77 0.34 13.75
C VAL A 58 -12.92 -0.04 12.83
N PHE A 59 -12.75 0.14 11.52
CA PHE A 59 -13.80 -0.13 10.53
C PHE A 59 -14.27 -1.58 10.57
N LEU A 60 -13.33 -2.53 10.57
CA LEU A 60 -13.65 -3.95 10.65
C LEU A 60 -14.28 -4.32 12.00
N ARG A 61 -13.79 -3.75 13.11
CA ARG A 61 -14.35 -4.00 14.43
C ARG A 61 -15.82 -3.58 14.51
N GLU A 62 -16.11 -2.36 14.09
CA GLU A 62 -17.46 -1.80 14.19
C GLU A 62 -18.42 -2.41 13.15
N ALA A 63 -17.98 -2.58 11.90
CA ALA A 63 -18.82 -3.09 10.82
C ALA A 63 -19.28 -4.54 11.06
N TYR A 64 -18.41 -5.40 11.57
CA TYR A 64 -18.72 -6.81 11.86
C TYR A 64 -19.24 -7.06 13.29
N GLY A 65 -19.34 -6.02 14.11
CA GLY A 65 -19.82 -6.09 15.49
C GLY A 65 -18.69 -6.26 16.51
N PRO A 66 -18.48 -5.27 17.39
CA PRO A 66 -17.30 -5.14 18.24
C PRO A 66 -17.11 -6.30 19.24
N GLY A 67 -18.19 -6.96 19.64
CA GLY A 67 -18.16 -8.06 20.61
C GLY A 67 -17.90 -9.45 20.02
N ARG A 68 -18.03 -9.63 18.71
CA ARG A 68 -18.03 -10.97 18.05
C ARG A 68 -17.10 -10.99 16.84
N TRP A 69 -17.63 -11.09 15.64
CA TRP A 69 -16.89 -11.17 14.39
C TRP A 69 -15.97 -9.98 14.13
N GLY A 70 -16.33 -8.79 14.61
CA GLY A 70 -15.50 -7.60 14.51
C GLY A 70 -14.17 -7.74 15.25
N ARG A 71 -14.13 -8.49 16.36
CA ARG A 71 -12.88 -8.80 17.07
C ARG A 71 -11.95 -9.68 16.23
N LEU A 72 -12.52 -10.72 15.60
CA LEU A 72 -11.74 -11.58 14.70
C LEU A 72 -11.23 -10.77 13.50
N MET A 73 -12.10 -10.01 12.83
CA MET A 73 -11.72 -9.26 11.62
C MET A 73 -10.66 -8.19 11.92
N SER A 74 -10.80 -7.46 13.04
CA SER A 74 -9.78 -6.47 13.44
C SER A 74 -8.49 -7.14 13.92
N PHE A 75 -8.55 -8.29 14.57
CA PHE A 75 -7.36 -9.09 14.89
C PHE A 75 -6.64 -9.56 13.62
N LEU A 76 -7.37 -10.10 12.65
CA LEU A 76 -6.80 -10.55 11.36
C LEU A 76 -6.15 -9.39 10.59
N PHE A 77 -6.72 -8.18 10.66
CA PHE A 77 -6.07 -7.00 10.08
C PHE A 77 -4.72 -6.69 10.75
N VAL A 78 -4.64 -6.75 12.07
CA VAL A 78 -3.36 -6.55 12.78
C VAL A 78 -2.40 -7.69 12.49
N TRP A 79 -2.89 -8.93 12.48
CA TRP A 79 -2.11 -10.12 12.16
C TRP A 79 -1.47 -10.02 10.76
N GLN A 80 -2.27 -9.70 9.72
CA GLN A 80 -1.73 -9.52 8.37
C GLN A 80 -0.68 -8.40 8.29
N THR A 81 -0.77 -7.38 9.15
CA THR A 81 0.20 -6.28 9.19
C THR A 81 1.62 -6.76 9.49
N PHE A 82 1.77 -7.86 10.26
CA PHE A 82 3.07 -8.46 10.55
C PHE A 82 3.75 -9.12 9.34
N VAL A 83 3.01 -9.38 8.28
CA VAL A 83 3.56 -9.95 7.04
C VAL A 83 3.60 -8.89 5.94
N GLN A 84 2.47 -8.19 5.73
CA GLN A 84 2.36 -7.24 4.62
C GLN A 84 3.23 -5.99 4.80
N ALA A 85 3.36 -5.44 6.03
CA ALA A 85 4.19 -4.25 6.26
C ALA A 85 5.69 -4.57 6.06
N PRO A 86 6.27 -5.64 6.63
CA PRO A 86 7.61 -6.09 6.30
C PRO A 86 7.85 -6.36 4.81
N LEU A 87 6.87 -6.96 4.09
CA LEU A 87 6.96 -7.14 2.64
C LEU A 87 6.99 -5.80 1.90
N SER A 88 6.22 -4.80 2.33
CA SER A 88 6.22 -3.45 1.76
C SER A 88 7.57 -2.75 1.96
N ILE A 89 8.14 -2.85 3.15
CA ILE A 89 9.48 -2.35 3.48
C ILE A 89 10.53 -3.07 2.63
N ALA A 90 10.45 -4.40 2.54
CA ALA A 90 11.37 -5.21 1.74
C ALA A 90 11.30 -4.86 0.25
N SER A 91 10.09 -4.70 -0.32
CA SER A 91 9.94 -4.34 -1.73
C SER A 91 10.60 -3.00 -2.06
N ALA A 92 10.43 -2.00 -1.18
CA ALA A 92 11.05 -0.69 -1.35
C ALA A 92 12.57 -0.74 -1.18
N SER A 93 13.09 -1.50 -0.22
CA SER A 93 14.54 -1.65 0.00
C SER A 93 15.23 -2.50 -1.09
N ILE A 94 14.55 -3.52 -1.64
CA ILE A 94 15.03 -4.24 -2.83
C ILE A 94 15.06 -3.31 -4.05
N GLY A 95 14.02 -2.45 -4.21
CA GLY A 95 13.99 -1.42 -5.23
C GLY A 95 15.14 -0.42 -5.10
N PHE A 96 15.46 0.00 -3.87
CA PHE A 96 16.63 0.82 -3.56
C PHE A 96 17.92 0.14 -4.02
N ALA A 97 18.16 -1.09 -3.60
CA ALA A 97 19.38 -1.84 -3.99
C ALA A 97 19.46 -2.04 -5.50
N ARG A 98 18.30 -2.25 -6.17
CA ARG A 98 18.25 -2.35 -7.62
C ARG A 98 18.73 -1.07 -8.29
N TYR A 99 18.24 0.11 -7.88
CA TYR A 99 18.70 1.39 -8.44
C TYR A 99 20.13 1.76 -8.04
N ALA A 100 20.60 1.39 -6.84
CA ALA A 100 22.00 1.54 -6.45
C ALA A 100 22.96 0.81 -7.41
N GLY A 101 22.50 -0.31 -7.98
CA GLY A 101 23.23 -1.06 -9.01
C GLY A 101 23.45 -0.32 -10.34
N TYR A 102 22.77 0.82 -10.58
CA TYR A 102 23.08 1.72 -11.69
C TYR A 102 24.34 2.56 -11.43
N LEU A 103 24.53 3.00 -10.19
CA LEU A 103 25.70 3.81 -9.80
C LEU A 103 26.97 2.95 -9.73
N HIS A 104 26.81 1.73 -9.24
CA HIS A 104 27.88 0.74 -9.16
C HIS A 104 27.28 -0.66 -9.36
N PRO A 105 27.74 -1.43 -10.36
CA PRO A 105 27.25 -2.79 -10.58
C PRO A 105 27.38 -3.63 -9.32
N LEU A 106 26.27 -4.15 -8.81
CA LEU A 106 26.21 -4.92 -7.60
C LEU A 106 26.08 -6.42 -7.91
N THR A 107 26.87 -7.23 -7.23
CA THR A 107 26.63 -8.68 -7.15
C THR A 107 25.35 -8.98 -6.39
N THR A 108 24.84 -10.20 -6.51
CA THR A 108 23.64 -10.62 -5.76
C THR A 108 23.79 -10.46 -4.24
N LEU A 109 24.99 -10.72 -3.72
CA LEU A 109 25.26 -10.60 -2.28
C LEU A 109 25.30 -9.13 -1.85
N GLU A 110 25.97 -8.27 -2.62
CA GLU A 110 26.02 -6.83 -2.35
C GLU A 110 24.65 -6.18 -2.43
N ALA A 111 23.81 -6.54 -3.42
CA ALA A 111 22.45 -6.06 -3.51
C ALA A 111 21.59 -6.44 -2.27
N LYS A 112 21.76 -7.66 -1.76
CA LYS A 112 21.12 -8.10 -0.51
C LYS A 112 21.67 -7.33 0.70
N ALA A 113 22.97 -7.10 0.76
CA ALA A 113 23.60 -6.33 1.83
C ALA A 113 23.11 -4.87 1.82
N VAL A 114 23.02 -4.22 0.65
CA VAL A 114 22.48 -2.86 0.50
C VAL A 114 21.01 -2.82 0.91
N SER A 115 20.18 -3.76 0.45
CA SER A 115 18.77 -3.83 0.79
C SER A 115 18.54 -4.04 2.29
N GLY A 116 19.21 -5.03 2.88
CA GLY A 116 19.11 -5.30 4.32
C GLY A 116 19.72 -4.19 5.17
N GLY A 117 20.86 -3.63 4.74
CA GLY A 117 21.53 -2.52 5.38
C GLY A 117 20.65 -1.26 5.47
N LEU A 118 19.88 -0.95 4.41
CA LEU A 118 18.92 0.14 4.43
C LEU A 118 17.82 -0.09 5.49
N VAL A 119 17.30 -1.31 5.59
CA VAL A 119 16.27 -1.63 6.61
C VAL A 119 16.84 -1.44 8.01
N LEU A 120 18.02 -1.98 8.30
CA LEU A 120 18.68 -1.86 9.61
C LEU A 120 19.00 -0.39 9.94
N PHE A 121 19.52 0.36 8.96
CA PHE A 121 19.77 1.80 9.12
C PHE A 121 18.49 2.56 9.53
N LEU A 122 17.37 2.29 8.87
CA LEU A 122 16.11 2.97 9.16
C LEU A 122 15.50 2.51 10.49
N VAL A 123 15.65 1.24 10.88
CA VAL A 123 15.26 0.79 12.23
C VAL A 123 16.03 1.57 13.30
N VAL A 124 17.35 1.72 13.13
CA VAL A 124 18.20 2.50 14.06
C VAL A 124 17.82 3.98 14.02
N LEU A 125 17.57 4.54 12.83
CA LEU A 125 17.16 5.94 12.68
C LEU A 125 15.83 6.23 13.38
N LEU A 126 14.86 5.32 13.27
CA LEU A 126 13.55 5.43 13.91
C LEU A 126 13.54 5.09 15.40
N TYR A 127 14.63 4.53 15.92
CA TYR A 127 14.81 4.22 17.35
C TYR A 127 15.07 5.50 18.16
N ARG A 128 14.28 6.56 17.91
CA ARG A 128 14.41 7.92 18.48
C ARG A 128 13.05 8.49 18.88
N ARG A 129 13.04 9.67 19.52
CA ARG A 129 11.82 10.42 19.85
C ARG A 129 11.13 10.97 18.59
N ILE A 130 9.80 11.00 18.61
CA ILE A 130 8.93 11.39 17.48
C ILE A 130 9.08 12.85 17.00
N THR A 131 9.47 13.78 17.87
CA THR A 131 9.48 15.22 17.54
C THR A 131 10.37 15.61 16.36
N THR A 132 11.45 14.89 16.11
CA THR A 132 12.37 15.11 14.99
C THR A 132 11.85 14.51 13.69
N ILE A 133 10.96 13.52 13.76
CA ILE A 133 10.49 12.71 12.64
C ILE A 133 9.61 13.51 11.67
N GLY A 134 8.79 14.44 12.18
CA GLY A 134 7.89 15.25 11.34
C GLY A 134 8.64 16.14 10.34
N LYS A 135 9.74 16.78 10.77
CA LYS A 135 10.58 17.62 9.89
C LYS A 135 11.26 16.79 8.79
N ILE A 136 11.75 15.59 9.15
CA ILE A 136 12.35 14.64 8.21
C ILE A 136 11.31 14.21 7.15
N SER A 137 10.07 13.92 7.56
CA SER A 137 9.00 13.53 6.65
C SER A 137 8.70 14.60 5.58
N VAL A 138 8.65 15.89 5.97
CA VAL A 138 8.41 16.99 5.02
C VAL A 138 9.54 17.11 4.01
N LEU A 139 10.81 17.03 4.48
CA LEU A 139 11.97 17.07 3.61
C LEU A 139 11.99 15.91 2.61
N LEU A 140 11.69 14.69 3.10
CA LEU A 140 11.62 13.51 2.25
C LEU A 140 10.55 13.66 1.17
N TRP A 141 9.38 14.18 1.52
CA TRP A 141 8.28 14.40 0.59
C TRP A 141 8.60 15.44 -0.49
N ALA A 142 9.25 16.54 -0.12
CA ALA A 142 9.66 17.55 -1.09
C ALA A 142 10.57 16.96 -2.18
N GLY A 143 11.54 16.13 -1.81
CA GLY A 143 12.39 15.40 -2.75
C GLY A 143 11.63 14.44 -3.67
N VAL A 144 10.59 13.77 -3.15
CA VAL A 144 9.75 12.87 -3.96
C VAL A 144 9.01 13.65 -5.06
N ILE A 145 8.38 14.77 -4.71
CA ILE A 145 7.66 15.61 -5.68
C ILE A 145 8.63 16.24 -6.69
N ALA A 146 9.76 16.73 -6.23
CA ALA A 146 10.80 17.28 -7.12
C ALA A 146 11.25 16.24 -8.16
N THR A 147 11.44 14.99 -7.75
CA THR A 147 11.81 13.89 -8.66
C THR A 147 10.74 13.68 -9.76
N LEU A 148 9.48 13.58 -9.38
CA LEU A 148 8.40 13.39 -10.34
C LEU A 148 8.26 14.56 -11.32
N LEU A 149 8.29 15.79 -10.80
CA LEU A 149 8.16 16.99 -11.64
C LEU A 149 9.34 17.11 -12.61
N TRP A 150 10.56 16.79 -12.19
CA TRP A 150 11.71 16.80 -13.08
C TRP A 150 11.58 15.78 -14.22
N LEU A 151 11.14 14.55 -13.91
CA LEU A 151 10.92 13.52 -14.93
C LEU A 151 9.83 13.90 -15.92
N ILE A 152 8.70 14.45 -15.42
CA ILE A 152 7.60 14.90 -16.27
C ILE A 152 8.05 16.05 -17.18
N TRP A 153 8.77 17.04 -16.63
CA TRP A 153 9.30 18.16 -17.37
C TRP A 153 10.30 17.73 -18.46
N GLY A 154 11.24 16.84 -18.09
CA GLY A 154 12.21 16.29 -19.04
C GLY A 154 11.55 15.55 -20.18
N GLY A 155 10.53 14.73 -19.88
CA GLY A 155 9.77 14.03 -20.90
C GLY A 155 8.92 14.93 -21.78
N ALA A 156 8.28 15.95 -21.21
CA ALA A 156 7.47 16.91 -21.96
C ALA A 156 8.31 17.73 -22.95
N SER A 157 9.54 18.10 -22.58
CA SER A 157 10.43 18.90 -23.43
C SER A 157 11.04 18.13 -24.61
N HIS A 158 11.05 16.78 -24.56
CA HIS A 158 11.63 15.92 -25.60
C HIS A 158 10.62 14.87 -26.11
N PHE A 159 9.34 15.16 -26.01
CA PHE A 159 8.27 14.22 -26.26
C PHE A 159 8.14 13.83 -27.74
N ASN A 160 8.18 12.53 -28.01
CA ASN A 160 7.90 11.97 -29.33
C ASN A 160 6.59 11.15 -29.29
N ALA A 161 5.52 11.72 -29.83
CA ALA A 161 4.20 11.07 -29.84
C ALA A 161 4.20 9.74 -30.62
N LYS A 162 4.96 9.65 -31.73
CA LYS A 162 5.04 8.40 -32.52
C LYS A 162 5.67 7.27 -31.71
N MET A 163 6.61 7.58 -30.83
CA MET A 163 7.25 6.61 -29.95
C MET A 163 6.34 6.24 -28.77
N ALA A 164 5.70 7.25 -28.14
CA ALA A 164 4.83 7.05 -26.99
C ALA A 164 3.63 6.15 -27.32
N PHE A 165 3.14 6.19 -28.55
CA PHE A 165 1.96 5.48 -29.04
C PHE A 165 2.27 4.47 -30.15
N ASP A 166 3.51 3.92 -30.18
CA ASP A 166 3.91 2.83 -31.08
C ASP A 166 3.29 1.50 -30.61
N PHE A 167 1.97 1.36 -30.85
CA PHE A 167 1.24 0.17 -30.49
C PHE A 167 1.58 -1.01 -31.38
N PRO A 168 1.97 -2.17 -30.84
CA PRO A 168 2.21 -3.36 -31.62
C PRO A 168 0.90 -3.89 -32.24
N PRO A 169 0.97 -4.67 -33.33
CA PRO A 169 -0.21 -5.35 -33.89
C PRO A 169 -0.94 -6.17 -32.83
N GLY A 170 -2.26 -6.03 -32.76
CA GLY A 170 -3.07 -6.73 -31.75
C GLY A 170 -3.05 -6.14 -30.34
N ALA A 171 -2.49 -4.94 -30.13
CA ALA A 171 -2.43 -4.26 -28.82
C ALA A 171 -3.77 -4.16 -28.08
N PHE A 172 -4.89 -4.16 -28.81
CA PHE A 172 -6.26 -4.03 -28.31
C PHE A 172 -7.15 -5.23 -28.66
N SER A 173 -6.56 -6.42 -28.81
CA SER A 173 -7.27 -7.63 -29.28
C SER A 173 -8.34 -8.16 -28.32
N LEU A 174 -8.44 -7.66 -27.09
CA LEU A 174 -9.38 -8.09 -26.04
C LEU A 174 -9.49 -9.62 -25.87
N SER A 175 -8.40 -10.33 -26.16
CA SER A 175 -8.30 -11.79 -26.00
C SER A 175 -8.13 -12.17 -24.53
N TRP A 176 -8.30 -13.45 -24.20
CA TRP A 176 -8.00 -13.96 -22.85
C TRP A 176 -6.57 -13.65 -22.41
N ILE A 177 -5.60 -13.73 -23.34
CA ILE A 177 -4.19 -13.37 -23.09
C ILE A 177 -4.07 -11.90 -22.75
N TRP A 178 -4.80 -11.03 -23.43
CA TRP A 178 -4.84 -9.59 -23.13
C TRP A 178 -5.36 -9.29 -21.74
N PHE A 179 -6.48 -9.95 -21.32
CA PHE A 179 -7.03 -9.78 -19.98
C PHE A 179 -6.12 -10.38 -18.89
N ALA A 180 -5.42 -11.48 -19.16
CA ALA A 180 -4.40 -12.02 -18.27
C ALA A 180 -3.21 -11.06 -18.11
N GLY A 181 -2.77 -10.44 -19.22
CA GLY A 181 -1.75 -9.40 -19.23
C GLY A 181 -2.18 -8.17 -18.43
N LEU A 182 -3.42 -7.69 -18.64
CA LEU A 182 -4.00 -6.59 -17.88
C LEU A 182 -4.02 -6.89 -16.38
N GLY A 183 -4.48 -8.08 -15.97
CA GLY A 183 -4.50 -8.48 -14.58
C GLY A 183 -3.11 -8.51 -13.94
N SER A 184 -2.13 -9.08 -14.66
CA SER A 184 -0.72 -9.08 -14.21
C SER A 184 -0.15 -7.68 -14.11
N ALA A 185 -0.46 -6.79 -15.05
CA ALA A 185 -0.06 -5.40 -15.03
C ALA A 185 -0.74 -4.64 -13.87
N MET A 186 -2.04 -4.87 -13.64
CA MET A 186 -2.79 -4.22 -12.55
C MET A 186 -2.28 -4.60 -11.16
N VAL A 187 -1.74 -5.80 -10.95
CA VAL A 187 -1.05 -6.16 -9.70
C VAL A 187 0.05 -5.14 -9.37
N ASN A 188 0.80 -4.69 -10.37
CA ASN A 188 1.89 -3.74 -10.22
C ASN A 188 1.39 -2.28 -10.14
N THR A 189 0.39 -1.89 -10.96
CA THR A 189 -0.13 -0.52 -10.92
C THR A 189 -0.88 -0.23 -9.62
N VAL A 190 -1.70 -1.17 -9.14
CA VAL A 190 -2.43 -1.04 -7.88
C VAL A 190 -1.47 -0.94 -6.68
N TYR A 191 -0.37 -1.69 -6.69
CA TYR A 191 0.70 -1.54 -5.69
C TYR A 191 1.21 -0.09 -5.62
N SER A 192 1.31 0.60 -6.76
CA SER A 192 1.77 1.99 -6.84
C SER A 192 0.70 2.99 -6.39
N TYR A 193 -0.59 2.68 -6.54
CA TYR A 193 -1.68 3.55 -6.09
C TYR A 193 -1.94 3.49 -4.59
N TRP A 194 -1.51 2.44 -3.89
CA TRP A 194 -1.82 2.28 -2.47
C TRP A 194 -1.28 3.41 -1.60
N GLY A 195 -2.04 3.72 -0.54
CA GLY A 195 -1.75 4.79 0.41
C GLY A 195 -2.79 5.91 0.46
N TYR A 196 -3.74 5.98 -0.51
CA TYR A 196 -4.81 6.98 -0.53
C TYR A 196 -5.71 6.92 0.73
N TYR A 197 -5.81 5.77 1.34
CA TYR A 197 -6.60 5.51 2.54
C TYR A 197 -5.88 5.87 3.85
N ASN A 198 -4.60 6.21 3.82
CA ASN A 198 -3.83 6.47 5.04
C ASN A 198 -4.33 7.67 5.84
N ILE A 199 -5.03 8.61 5.18
CA ILE A 199 -5.77 9.68 5.83
C ILE A 199 -6.77 9.15 6.88
N CYS A 200 -7.38 7.99 6.65
CA CYS A 200 -8.32 7.37 7.59
C CYS A 200 -7.65 6.89 8.90
N HIS A 201 -6.34 6.61 8.88
CA HIS A 201 -5.61 6.24 10.10
C HIS A 201 -5.39 7.44 11.04
N LEU A 202 -5.48 8.65 10.51
CA LEU A 202 -5.33 9.93 11.21
C LEU A 202 -6.68 10.60 11.46
N GLY A 203 -7.80 9.91 11.30
CA GLY A 203 -9.14 10.48 11.33
C GLY A 203 -9.44 11.37 12.54
N GLY A 204 -8.91 11.03 13.72
CA GLY A 204 -9.08 11.81 14.95
C GLY A 204 -8.34 13.16 14.97
N GLU A 205 -7.37 13.37 14.06
CA GLU A 205 -6.59 14.62 13.97
C GLU A 205 -7.08 15.56 12.85
N ILE A 206 -8.07 15.11 12.07
CA ILE A 206 -8.55 15.85 10.89
C ILE A 206 -9.71 16.75 11.28
N ARG A 207 -9.61 18.04 10.91
CA ARG A 207 -10.72 18.99 11.06
C ARG A 207 -11.83 18.66 10.07
N ASN A 208 -13.08 18.68 10.51
CA ASN A 208 -14.27 18.34 9.70
C ASN A 208 -14.08 17.04 8.91
N PRO A 209 -13.79 15.91 9.60
CA PRO A 209 -13.36 14.66 8.98
C PRO A 209 -14.41 14.11 8.01
N GLU A 210 -15.69 14.33 8.26
CA GLU A 210 -16.82 13.91 7.41
C GLU A 210 -16.76 14.48 5.98
N LYS A 211 -16.11 15.64 5.79
CA LYS A 211 -15.91 16.29 4.49
C LYS A 211 -14.49 16.13 3.98
N ASN A 212 -13.50 16.26 4.87
CA ASN A 212 -12.10 16.34 4.48
C ASN A 212 -11.47 14.97 4.20
N ILE A 213 -11.95 13.89 4.85
CA ILE A 213 -11.50 12.53 4.54
C ILE A 213 -11.90 12.13 3.11
N PRO A 214 -13.18 12.19 2.70
CA PRO A 214 -13.58 11.88 1.32
C PRO A 214 -12.86 12.75 0.29
N ARG A 215 -12.83 14.07 0.49
CA ARG A 215 -12.13 14.99 -0.42
C ARG A 215 -10.65 14.66 -0.56
N GLY A 216 -9.98 14.40 0.55
CA GLY A 216 -8.57 14.05 0.58
C GLY A 216 -8.27 12.75 -0.19
N ILE A 217 -9.10 11.72 -0.05
CA ILE A 217 -8.98 10.45 -0.75
C ILE A 217 -9.12 10.65 -2.27
N PHE A 218 -10.24 11.27 -2.73
CA PHE A 218 -10.50 11.44 -4.15
C PHE A 218 -9.48 12.37 -4.82
N LEU A 219 -9.13 13.51 -4.20
CA LEU A 219 -8.11 14.42 -4.72
C LEU A 219 -6.72 13.77 -4.78
N SER A 220 -6.40 12.91 -3.82
CA SER A 220 -5.14 12.17 -3.83
C SER A 220 -5.08 11.18 -4.98
N ILE A 221 -6.13 10.41 -5.22
CA ILE A 221 -6.18 9.44 -6.33
C ILE A 221 -6.13 10.17 -7.66
N LEU A 222 -6.92 11.24 -7.83
CA LEU A 222 -6.92 12.03 -9.07
C LEU A 222 -5.54 12.62 -9.36
N GLY A 223 -4.95 13.31 -8.37
CA GLY A 223 -3.65 13.95 -8.51
C GLY A 223 -2.54 12.95 -8.84
N ILE A 224 -2.55 11.79 -8.18
CA ILE A 224 -1.55 10.73 -8.44
C ILE A 224 -1.78 10.07 -9.79
N THR A 225 -3.03 9.85 -10.18
CA THR A 225 -3.33 9.30 -11.52
C THR A 225 -2.77 10.20 -12.61
N VAL A 226 -2.98 11.51 -12.50
CA VAL A 226 -2.43 12.49 -13.44
C VAL A 226 -0.90 12.44 -13.46
N LEU A 227 -0.27 12.45 -12.29
CA LEU A 227 1.20 12.42 -12.17
C LEU A 227 1.79 11.11 -12.73
N TYR A 228 1.17 9.97 -12.42
CA TYR A 228 1.67 8.68 -12.91
C TYR A 228 1.46 8.52 -14.41
N LEU A 229 0.29 8.88 -14.94
CA LEU A 229 0.07 8.85 -16.38
C LEU A 229 1.02 9.81 -17.12
N ALA A 230 1.20 11.03 -16.60
CA ALA A 230 2.15 11.98 -17.19
C ALA A 230 3.57 11.40 -17.20
N MET A 231 4.03 10.81 -16.10
CA MET A 231 5.34 10.16 -16.02
C MET A 231 5.47 8.97 -16.99
N GLN A 232 4.44 8.09 -17.07
CA GLN A 232 4.47 6.94 -17.96
C GLN A 232 4.49 7.36 -19.44
N ILE A 233 3.66 8.34 -19.81
CA ILE A 233 3.64 8.89 -21.17
C ILE A 233 4.98 9.57 -21.50
N SER A 234 5.56 10.32 -20.55
CA SER A 234 6.88 10.93 -20.72
C SER A 234 7.97 9.90 -20.97
N ILE A 235 8.00 8.81 -20.19
CA ILE A 235 8.96 7.72 -20.38
C ILE A 235 8.79 7.06 -21.74
N LEU A 236 7.57 6.71 -22.14
CA LEU A 236 7.28 6.08 -23.43
C LEU A 236 7.54 7.01 -24.62
N GLY A 237 7.48 8.34 -24.42
CA GLY A 237 7.79 9.34 -25.45
C GLY A 237 9.28 9.55 -25.69
N VAL A 238 10.16 8.99 -24.84
CA VAL A 238 11.62 9.16 -24.91
C VAL A 238 12.34 7.82 -25.05
N VAL A 239 11.87 6.78 -24.35
CA VAL A 239 12.47 5.45 -24.40
C VAL A 239 11.53 4.50 -25.15
N PRO A 240 12.00 3.84 -26.22
CA PRO A 240 11.19 2.85 -26.94
C PRO A 240 10.67 1.77 -26.00
N TRP A 241 9.39 1.42 -26.08
CA TRP A 241 8.78 0.47 -25.17
C TRP A 241 9.48 -0.91 -25.16
N ARG A 242 10.10 -1.32 -26.28
CA ARG A 242 10.87 -2.57 -26.41
C ARG A 242 12.12 -2.57 -25.51
N GLU A 243 12.70 -1.42 -25.30
CA GLU A 243 13.82 -1.21 -24.36
C GLU A 243 13.28 -1.03 -22.94
N ALA A 244 12.27 -0.17 -22.75
CA ALA A 244 11.67 0.15 -21.48
C ALA A 244 11.18 -1.10 -20.71
N GLN A 245 10.58 -2.09 -21.40
CA GLN A 245 10.10 -3.33 -20.78
C GLN A 245 11.21 -4.20 -20.17
N ASN A 246 12.44 -4.06 -20.63
CA ASN A 246 13.60 -4.83 -20.17
C ASN A 246 14.52 -4.02 -19.23
N SER A 247 14.29 -2.73 -19.11
CA SER A 247 15.12 -1.86 -18.27
C SER A 247 14.96 -2.23 -16.79
N LYS A 248 16.09 -2.40 -16.11
CA LYS A 248 16.13 -2.54 -14.64
C LYS A 248 16.07 -1.18 -13.93
N PHE A 249 16.42 -0.09 -14.63
CA PHE A 249 16.62 1.26 -14.10
C PHE A 249 15.89 2.28 -14.99
N ILE A 250 14.62 2.07 -15.25
CA ILE A 250 13.87 2.80 -16.28
C ILE A 250 13.99 4.33 -16.16
N VAL A 251 14.03 4.86 -14.94
CA VAL A 251 14.19 6.29 -14.71
C VAL A 251 15.60 6.76 -15.08
N SER A 252 16.62 5.99 -14.70
CA SER A 252 18.01 6.30 -15.05
C SER A 252 18.23 6.20 -16.56
N THR A 253 17.70 5.15 -17.20
CA THR A 253 17.71 4.97 -18.66
C THR A 253 17.04 6.17 -19.37
N PHE A 254 15.87 6.58 -18.88
CA PHE A 254 15.14 7.73 -19.44
C PHE A 254 15.96 9.03 -19.35
N VAL A 255 16.54 9.33 -18.19
CA VAL A 255 17.34 10.55 -18.00
C VAL A 255 18.66 10.46 -18.77
N GLU A 256 19.27 9.28 -18.87
CA GLU A 256 20.47 9.05 -19.65
C GLU A 256 20.26 9.33 -21.13
N THR A 257 19.12 8.90 -21.68
CA THR A 257 18.73 9.18 -23.07
C THR A 257 18.57 10.68 -23.33
N LEU A 258 18.08 11.44 -22.33
CA LEU A 258 17.81 12.88 -22.49
C LEU A 258 19.06 13.74 -22.26
N TYR A 259 19.81 13.48 -21.19
CA TYR A 259 20.80 14.41 -20.65
C TYR A 259 22.15 13.76 -20.36
N GLY A 260 22.32 12.47 -20.76
CA GLY A 260 23.56 11.73 -20.61
C GLY A 260 23.78 11.16 -19.21
N HIS A 261 24.94 10.48 -19.06
CA HIS A 261 25.24 9.62 -17.92
C HIS A 261 25.29 10.34 -16.57
N HIS A 262 25.88 11.54 -16.50
CA HIS A 262 25.97 12.30 -15.23
C HIS A 262 24.58 12.72 -14.70
N ALA A 263 23.68 13.15 -15.60
CA ALA A 263 22.31 13.47 -15.22
C ALA A 263 21.54 12.22 -14.75
N ALA A 264 21.78 11.06 -15.38
CA ALA A 264 21.21 9.79 -14.98
C ALA A 264 21.68 9.35 -13.58
N GLN A 265 22.95 9.61 -13.23
CA GLN A 265 23.42 9.40 -11.86
C GLN A 265 22.68 10.26 -10.85
N ALA A 266 22.47 11.56 -11.15
CA ALA A 266 21.69 12.46 -10.30
C ALA A 266 20.23 12.00 -10.14
N ALA A 267 19.59 11.56 -11.25
CA ALA A 267 18.24 10.97 -11.21
C ALA A 267 18.20 9.71 -10.35
N THR A 268 19.23 8.88 -10.44
CA THR A 268 19.35 7.67 -9.61
C THR A 268 19.38 8.02 -8.12
N TRP A 269 20.18 9.01 -7.73
CA TRP A 269 20.19 9.49 -6.34
C TRP A 269 18.83 9.99 -5.88
N MET A 270 18.08 10.68 -6.74
CA MET A 270 16.71 11.10 -6.43
C MET A 270 15.76 9.89 -6.26
N VAL A 271 15.87 8.85 -7.08
CA VAL A 271 15.08 7.61 -6.89
C VAL A 271 15.47 6.89 -5.61
N LEU A 272 16.75 6.85 -5.26
CA LEU A 272 17.22 6.31 -3.98
C LEU A 272 16.64 7.09 -2.79
N TRP A 273 16.55 8.42 -2.91
CA TRP A 273 15.85 9.25 -1.93
C TRP A 273 14.38 8.90 -1.78
N VAL A 274 13.66 8.70 -2.90
CA VAL A 274 12.26 8.27 -2.89
C VAL A 274 12.10 6.91 -2.21
N ALA A 275 12.98 5.96 -2.49
CA ALA A 275 12.97 4.64 -1.86
C ALA A 275 13.19 4.73 -0.34
N LEU A 276 14.17 5.50 0.09
CA LEU A 276 14.45 5.75 1.51
C LEU A 276 13.23 6.38 2.20
N ALA A 277 12.58 7.38 1.56
CA ALA A 277 11.37 8.01 2.05
C ALA A 277 10.22 7.01 2.22
N SER A 278 10.05 6.10 1.24
CA SER A 278 9.04 5.03 1.30
C SER A 278 9.26 4.09 2.48
N VAL A 279 10.48 3.55 2.62
CA VAL A 279 10.81 2.61 3.71
C VAL A 279 10.61 3.29 5.07
N PHE A 280 11.09 4.54 5.20
CA PHE A 280 10.92 5.34 6.41
C PHE A 280 9.45 5.51 6.80
N SER A 281 8.60 5.93 5.87
CA SER A 281 7.17 6.21 6.12
C SER A 281 6.41 4.94 6.48
N VAL A 282 6.62 3.85 5.74
CA VAL A 282 5.96 2.56 5.97
C VAL A 282 6.33 1.99 7.33
N LEU A 283 7.62 1.96 7.66
CA LEU A 283 8.10 1.44 8.95
C LEU A 283 7.59 2.28 10.12
N LEU A 284 7.59 3.61 9.96
CA LEU A 284 7.06 4.54 10.95
C LEU A 284 5.56 4.33 11.18
N GLY A 285 4.76 4.29 10.12
CA GLY A 285 3.30 4.18 10.19
C GLY A 285 2.86 2.84 10.77
N TYR A 286 3.32 1.75 10.17
CA TYR A 286 2.86 0.41 10.56
C TYR A 286 3.38 -0.05 11.93
N SER A 287 4.48 0.49 12.46
CA SER A 287 4.92 0.17 13.82
C SER A 287 3.90 0.53 14.90
N ARG A 288 2.94 1.41 14.60
CA ARG A 288 1.89 1.84 15.53
C ARG A 288 0.63 0.97 15.52
N VAL A 289 0.41 0.22 14.45
CA VAL A 289 -0.81 -0.60 14.30
C VAL A 289 -0.90 -1.71 15.38
N PRO A 290 0.12 -2.55 15.59
CA PRO A 290 0.09 -3.56 16.64
C PRO A 290 0.02 -2.95 18.05
N TYR A 291 0.67 -1.80 18.25
CA TYR A 291 0.65 -1.07 19.50
C TYR A 291 -0.77 -0.62 19.88
N SER A 292 -1.47 0.05 18.97
CA SER A 292 -2.85 0.50 19.21
C SER A 292 -3.79 -0.67 19.50
N ALA A 293 -3.69 -1.75 18.74
CA ALA A 293 -4.52 -2.93 18.95
C ALA A 293 -4.24 -3.65 20.28
N ALA A 294 -2.99 -3.62 20.75
CA ALA A 294 -2.62 -4.18 22.06
C ALA A 294 -3.16 -3.33 23.19
N LEU A 295 -3.20 -2.00 23.07
CA LEU A 295 -3.83 -1.11 24.06
C LEU A 295 -5.34 -1.34 24.17
N ASP A 296 -6.01 -1.61 23.05
CA ASP A 296 -7.43 -1.96 23.02
C ASP A 296 -7.72 -3.38 23.54
N GLY A 297 -6.71 -4.12 24.00
CA GLY A 297 -6.86 -5.49 24.46
C GLY A 297 -7.30 -6.48 23.37
N ASN A 298 -7.10 -6.14 22.10
CA ASN A 298 -7.46 -6.99 20.93
C ASN A 298 -6.24 -7.56 20.21
N PHE A 299 -5.06 -7.44 20.81
CA PHE A 299 -3.83 -8.05 20.33
C PHE A 299 -2.89 -8.41 21.49
N PHE A 300 -1.76 -9.04 21.20
CA PHE A 300 -0.83 -9.51 22.22
C PHE A 300 -0.26 -8.35 23.06
N PRO A 301 -0.34 -8.41 24.42
CA PRO A 301 0.03 -7.29 25.30
C PRO A 301 1.48 -6.82 25.18
N VAL A 302 2.40 -7.68 24.70
CA VAL A 302 3.81 -7.33 24.50
C VAL A 302 4.01 -6.15 23.55
N PHE A 303 3.11 -5.99 22.55
CA PHE A 303 3.15 -4.90 21.58
C PHE A 303 2.63 -3.57 22.14
N GLY A 304 1.94 -3.58 23.28
CA GLY A 304 1.51 -2.38 24.00
C GLY A 304 2.63 -1.68 24.80
N ARG A 305 3.87 -2.17 24.70
CA ARG A 305 5.00 -1.60 25.44
C ARG A 305 5.64 -0.44 24.68
N LEU A 306 5.80 0.69 25.35
CA LEU A 306 6.60 1.82 24.88
C LEU A 306 8.04 1.73 25.42
N HIS A 307 8.97 2.32 24.67
CA HIS A 307 10.34 2.48 25.15
C HIS A 307 10.37 3.39 26.39
N PRO A 308 11.02 2.99 27.51
CA PRO A 308 10.93 3.70 28.80
C PRO A 308 11.27 5.18 28.74
N THR A 309 12.29 5.56 27.96
CA THR A 309 12.79 6.96 27.90
C THR A 309 12.41 7.71 26.61
N LYS A 310 12.10 6.98 25.54
CA LYS A 310 11.85 7.57 24.19
C LYS A 310 10.39 7.58 23.80
N HIS A 311 9.52 6.85 24.51
CA HIS A 311 8.06 6.80 24.37
C HIS A 311 7.56 6.46 22.94
N PHE A 312 8.15 5.44 22.31
CA PHE A 312 7.68 4.90 21.03
C PHE A 312 7.51 3.36 21.12
N PRO A 313 6.71 2.72 20.25
CA PRO A 313 6.42 1.29 20.28
C PRO A 313 7.61 0.46 19.74
N TYR A 314 8.62 0.27 20.58
CA TYR A 314 9.89 -0.34 20.18
C TYR A 314 9.75 -1.82 19.81
N VAL A 315 8.86 -2.57 20.47
CA VAL A 315 8.64 -4.00 20.15
C VAL A 315 8.11 -4.14 18.74
N SER A 316 7.08 -3.37 18.37
CA SER A 316 6.52 -3.37 17.01
C SER A 316 7.57 -2.97 15.97
N LEU A 317 8.35 -1.92 16.24
CA LEU A 317 9.42 -1.46 15.35
C LEU A 317 10.46 -2.54 15.09
N LEU A 318 10.95 -3.19 16.15
CA LEU A 318 11.98 -4.22 16.04
C LEU A 318 11.49 -5.49 15.36
N VAL A 319 10.26 -5.93 15.66
CA VAL A 319 9.68 -7.14 15.02
C VAL A 319 9.43 -6.89 13.54
N LEU A 320 8.76 -5.78 13.18
CA LEU A 320 8.50 -5.45 11.78
C LEU A 320 9.80 -5.20 11.00
N GLY A 321 10.76 -4.50 11.60
CA GLY A 321 12.08 -4.27 11.01
C GLY A 321 12.88 -5.56 10.82
N GLY A 322 12.86 -6.47 11.78
CA GLY A 322 13.54 -7.77 11.68
C GLY A 322 12.93 -8.65 10.59
N LEU A 323 11.61 -8.73 10.49
CA LEU A 323 10.94 -9.44 9.39
C LEU A 323 11.21 -8.78 8.05
N ALA A 324 11.21 -7.44 7.99
CA ALA A 324 11.52 -6.72 6.76
C ALA A 324 12.98 -6.95 6.30
N PHE A 325 13.93 -6.99 7.23
CA PHE A 325 15.30 -7.39 6.95
C PHE A 325 15.35 -8.79 6.33
N LEU A 326 14.72 -9.77 6.98
CA LEU A 326 14.67 -11.14 6.49
C LEU A 326 14.09 -11.21 5.07
N PHE A 327 12.96 -10.57 4.81
CA PHE A 327 12.32 -10.56 3.50
C PHE A 327 13.16 -9.82 2.45
N SER A 328 13.86 -8.75 2.82
CA SER A 328 14.68 -7.97 1.89
C SER A 328 15.90 -8.72 1.38
N VAL A 329 16.45 -9.66 2.17
CA VAL A 329 17.60 -10.47 1.78
C VAL A 329 17.23 -11.82 1.17
N THR A 330 15.97 -12.27 1.31
CA THR A 330 15.52 -13.59 0.83
C THR A 330 14.65 -13.53 -0.42
N LEU A 331 13.83 -12.49 -0.57
CA LEU A 331 12.82 -12.40 -1.63
C LEU A 331 13.31 -11.62 -2.85
N LYS A 332 12.59 -11.82 -3.97
CA LYS A 332 12.68 -10.98 -5.17
C LYS A 332 11.58 -9.91 -5.12
N LEU A 333 11.80 -8.76 -5.78
CA LEU A 333 10.87 -7.64 -5.82
C LEU A 333 9.44 -8.05 -6.23
N GLU A 334 9.30 -8.78 -7.32
CA GLU A 334 8.00 -9.24 -7.83
C GLU A 334 7.29 -10.16 -6.83
N THR A 335 8.03 -11.03 -6.15
CA THR A 335 7.49 -11.93 -5.12
C THR A 335 6.98 -11.14 -3.92
N ALA A 336 7.73 -10.12 -3.49
CA ALA A 336 7.31 -9.22 -2.40
C ALA A 336 6.04 -8.47 -2.78
N ILE A 337 5.95 -7.87 -3.99
CA ILE A 337 4.76 -7.15 -4.47
C ILE A 337 3.53 -8.07 -4.49
N LYS A 338 3.64 -9.26 -5.12
CA LYS A 338 2.52 -10.23 -5.15
C LYS A 338 2.12 -10.68 -3.75
N GLY A 339 3.10 -10.87 -2.86
CA GLY A 339 2.86 -11.20 -1.46
C GLY A 339 2.08 -10.13 -0.73
N ILE A 340 2.45 -8.86 -0.88
CA ILE A 340 1.75 -7.73 -0.27
C ILE A 340 0.27 -7.72 -0.68
N LEU A 341 -0.03 -7.88 -1.97
CA LEU A 341 -1.40 -7.93 -2.46
C LEU A 341 -2.15 -9.13 -1.87
N ALA A 342 -1.56 -10.33 -1.97
CA ALA A 342 -2.20 -11.54 -1.48
C ALA A 342 -2.57 -11.46 0.01
N MET A 343 -1.72 -10.83 0.84
CA MET A 343 -1.97 -10.68 2.28
C MET A 343 -3.09 -9.67 2.59
N ARG A 344 -3.19 -8.59 1.81
CA ARG A 344 -4.09 -7.47 2.14
C ARG A 344 -5.49 -7.58 1.55
N LEU A 345 -5.62 -8.18 0.37
CA LEU A 345 -6.84 -8.05 -0.43
C LEU A 345 -8.07 -8.65 0.26
N LEU A 346 -7.94 -9.80 0.93
CA LEU A 346 -9.08 -10.49 1.51
C LEU A 346 -9.64 -9.78 2.76
N VAL A 347 -8.78 -9.46 3.71
CA VAL A 347 -9.22 -8.89 5.00
C VAL A 347 -9.41 -7.38 4.90
N GLN A 348 -8.40 -6.66 4.39
CA GLN A 348 -8.44 -5.20 4.40
C GLN A 348 -9.39 -4.63 3.34
N PHE A 349 -9.32 -5.09 2.11
CA PHE A 349 -10.10 -4.48 1.02
C PHE A 349 -11.47 -5.14 0.84
N ILE A 350 -11.52 -6.45 0.59
CA ILE A 350 -12.80 -7.17 0.45
C ILE A 350 -13.55 -7.14 1.78
N GLY A 351 -12.87 -7.39 2.90
CA GLY A 351 -13.49 -7.32 4.22
C GLY A 351 -14.13 -5.96 4.52
N GLN A 352 -13.50 -4.83 4.14
CA GLN A 352 -14.11 -3.51 4.31
C GLN A 352 -15.26 -3.25 3.33
N ALA A 353 -15.17 -3.71 2.07
CA ALA A 353 -16.27 -3.58 1.12
C ALA A 353 -17.52 -4.35 1.60
N VAL A 354 -17.36 -5.56 2.17
CA VAL A 354 -18.44 -6.25 2.89
C VAL A 354 -18.85 -5.47 4.13
N GLY A 355 -17.89 -4.96 4.87
CA GLY A 355 -18.11 -4.18 6.10
C GLY A 355 -19.00 -2.96 5.89
N VAL A 356 -18.82 -2.19 4.81
CA VAL A 356 -19.69 -1.03 4.54
C VAL A 356 -21.13 -1.45 4.27
N ILE A 357 -21.35 -2.61 3.64
CA ILE A 357 -22.69 -3.15 3.41
C ILE A 357 -23.34 -3.56 4.74
N LEU A 358 -22.59 -4.25 5.61
CA LEU A 358 -23.06 -4.65 6.94
C LEU A 358 -23.34 -3.42 7.83
N LEU A 359 -22.47 -2.42 7.80
CA LEU A 359 -22.62 -1.19 8.56
C LEU A 359 -23.90 -0.43 8.18
N ARG A 360 -24.16 -0.29 6.87
CA ARG A 360 -25.40 0.33 6.39
C ARG A 360 -26.67 -0.41 6.83
N ARG A 361 -26.63 -1.74 6.86
CA ARG A 361 -27.75 -2.56 7.36
C ARG A 361 -28.00 -2.34 8.86
N ARG A 362 -26.94 -2.12 9.64
CA ARG A 362 -27.04 -1.97 11.11
C ARG A 362 -27.34 -0.53 11.54
N TRP A 363 -26.69 0.47 10.94
CA TRP A 363 -26.83 1.88 11.37
C TRP A 363 -27.89 2.64 10.60
N GLY A 364 -28.32 2.13 9.44
CA GLY A 364 -29.13 2.87 8.50
C GLY A 364 -28.36 4.01 7.82
N THR A 365 -28.92 4.58 6.77
CA THR A 365 -28.25 5.63 5.97
C THR A 365 -28.27 7.02 6.63
N ALA A 366 -29.14 7.24 7.63
CA ALA A 366 -29.27 8.53 8.31
C ALA A 366 -28.02 8.90 9.13
N ARG A 367 -27.33 7.91 9.69
CA ARG A 367 -26.13 8.10 10.53
C ARG A 367 -24.84 8.24 9.73
N LEU A 368 -24.88 8.19 8.38
CA LEU A 368 -23.69 8.25 7.53
C LEU A 368 -23.49 9.68 7.00
N PRO A 369 -22.41 10.40 7.40
CA PRO A 369 -22.15 11.77 6.96
C PRO A 369 -21.81 11.85 5.47
N PHE A 370 -21.06 10.87 4.96
CA PHE A 370 -20.80 10.69 3.54
C PHE A 370 -21.52 9.43 3.06
N LYS A 371 -22.21 9.53 1.92
CA LYS A 371 -22.98 8.44 1.32
C LYS A 371 -22.38 8.10 -0.03
N MET A 372 -21.93 6.86 -0.19
CA MET A 372 -21.43 6.32 -1.45
C MET A 372 -22.47 6.50 -2.56
N TRP A 373 -22.07 7.12 -3.65
CA TRP A 373 -22.92 7.26 -4.83
C TRP A 373 -23.15 5.88 -5.48
N LEU A 374 -24.32 5.71 -6.08
CA LEU A 374 -24.73 4.46 -6.76
C LEU A 374 -24.60 3.20 -5.87
N TYR A 375 -24.75 3.35 -4.54
CA TYR A 375 -24.73 2.17 -3.67
C TYR A 375 -25.77 1.13 -4.07
N PRO A 376 -25.45 -0.20 -4.08
CA PRO A 376 -24.20 -0.82 -3.61
C PRO A 376 -23.13 -1.03 -4.70
N LEU A 377 -23.35 -0.53 -5.92
CA LEU A 377 -22.54 -0.86 -7.10
C LEU A 377 -21.03 -0.64 -6.91
N PRO A 378 -20.52 0.50 -6.38
CA PRO A 378 -19.06 0.65 -6.18
C PRO A 378 -18.49 -0.40 -5.21
N ALA A 379 -19.18 -0.71 -4.11
CA ALA A 379 -18.72 -1.72 -3.15
C ALA A 379 -18.66 -3.12 -3.79
N VAL A 380 -19.66 -3.48 -4.59
CA VAL A 380 -19.73 -4.79 -5.28
C VAL A 380 -18.63 -4.87 -6.36
N LEU A 381 -18.50 -3.84 -7.19
CA LEU A 381 -17.43 -3.80 -8.22
C LEU A 381 -16.04 -3.84 -7.59
N THR A 382 -15.84 -3.16 -6.47
CA THR A 382 -14.59 -3.19 -5.69
C THR A 382 -14.30 -4.62 -5.22
N MET A 383 -15.29 -5.33 -4.67
CA MET A 383 -15.11 -6.72 -4.23
C MET A 383 -14.68 -7.63 -5.39
N PHE A 384 -15.34 -7.54 -6.55
CA PHE A 384 -14.98 -8.34 -7.72
C PHE A 384 -13.60 -7.96 -8.26
N GLY A 385 -13.28 -6.67 -8.33
CA GLY A 385 -11.97 -6.20 -8.78
C GLY A 385 -10.84 -6.71 -7.88
N TRP A 386 -11.00 -6.63 -6.56
CA TRP A 386 -10.01 -7.16 -5.61
C TRP A 386 -9.92 -8.68 -5.62
N ALA A 387 -11.05 -9.39 -5.77
CA ALA A 387 -11.06 -10.85 -5.90
C ALA A 387 -10.34 -11.30 -7.18
N TRP A 388 -10.56 -10.61 -8.29
CA TRP A 388 -9.86 -10.86 -9.54
C TRP A 388 -8.36 -10.61 -9.40
N LEU A 389 -7.95 -9.48 -8.79
CA LEU A 389 -6.53 -9.21 -8.56
C LEU A 389 -5.89 -10.21 -7.58
N PHE A 390 -6.62 -10.64 -6.55
CA PHE A 390 -6.17 -11.72 -5.67
C PHE A 390 -5.86 -12.99 -6.47
N TRP A 391 -6.71 -13.33 -7.42
CA TRP A 391 -6.46 -14.47 -8.31
C TRP A 391 -5.19 -14.28 -9.15
N GLN A 392 -4.92 -13.08 -9.63
CA GLN A 392 -3.75 -12.72 -10.43
C GLN A 392 -2.42 -12.74 -9.65
N THR A 393 -2.45 -12.76 -8.31
CA THR A 393 -1.22 -12.91 -7.51
C THR A 393 -0.55 -14.29 -7.67
N GLY A 394 -1.19 -15.23 -8.38
CA GLY A 394 -0.65 -16.55 -8.69
C GLY A 394 -0.43 -17.40 -7.44
N THR A 395 0.78 -17.94 -7.25
CA THR A 395 1.10 -18.79 -6.09
C THR A 395 1.03 -18.05 -4.76
N ALA A 396 1.22 -16.72 -4.75
CA ALA A 396 1.17 -15.92 -3.53
C ALA A 396 -0.22 -15.93 -2.87
N ARG A 397 -1.31 -16.20 -3.62
CA ARG A 397 -2.65 -16.36 -3.05
C ARG A 397 -2.73 -17.46 -1.98
N LYS A 398 -1.92 -18.54 -2.12
CA LYS A 398 -1.83 -19.58 -1.10
C LYS A 398 -1.30 -19.05 0.22
N TRP A 399 -0.35 -18.11 0.17
CA TRP A 399 0.18 -17.45 1.37
C TRP A 399 -0.88 -16.59 2.06
N GLY A 400 -1.67 -15.82 1.28
CA GLY A 400 -2.76 -15.01 1.84
C GLY A 400 -3.85 -15.88 2.52
N ILE A 401 -4.22 -17.02 1.92
CA ILE A 401 -5.17 -17.96 2.53
C ILE A 401 -4.57 -18.60 3.79
N ALA A 402 -3.32 -19.06 3.72
CA ALA A 402 -2.62 -19.66 4.86
C ALA A 402 -2.47 -18.68 6.03
N GLU A 403 -2.18 -17.42 5.70
CA GLU A 403 -2.06 -16.35 6.70
C GLU A 403 -3.38 -16.12 7.45
N ILE A 404 -4.51 -16.04 6.76
CA ILE A 404 -5.83 -15.91 7.38
C ILE A 404 -6.15 -17.14 8.25
N ALA A 405 -5.84 -18.34 7.76
CA ALA A 405 -6.06 -19.59 8.53
C ALA A 405 -5.21 -19.59 9.81
N LEU A 406 -3.92 -19.26 9.70
CA LEU A 406 -3.01 -19.18 10.85
C LEU A 406 -3.41 -18.05 11.82
N GLY A 407 -3.82 -16.89 11.29
CA GLY A 407 -4.31 -15.77 12.10
C GLY A 407 -5.61 -16.12 12.84
N THR A 408 -6.53 -16.84 12.18
CA THR A 408 -7.75 -17.32 12.83
C THR A 408 -7.42 -18.31 13.93
N LEU A 409 -6.51 -19.25 13.70
CA LEU A 409 -6.06 -20.19 14.73
C LEU A 409 -5.41 -19.47 15.90
N ALA A 410 -4.51 -18.52 15.63
CA ALA A 410 -3.86 -17.71 16.66
C ALA A 410 -4.89 -16.90 17.48
N PHE A 411 -5.91 -16.32 16.82
CA PHE A 411 -7.01 -15.64 17.47
C PHE A 411 -7.79 -16.58 18.39
N LEU A 412 -8.14 -17.77 17.94
CA LEU A 412 -8.92 -18.75 18.73
C LEU A 412 -8.14 -19.21 19.96
N ILE A 413 -6.84 -19.50 19.83
CA ILE A 413 -5.97 -19.87 20.95
C ILE A 413 -5.90 -18.71 21.98
N TRP A 414 -5.70 -17.49 21.49
CA TRP A 414 -5.63 -16.30 22.34
C TRP A 414 -6.97 -15.99 23.00
N ALA A 415 -8.09 -16.02 22.25
CA ALA A 415 -9.43 -15.79 22.76
C ALA A 415 -9.82 -16.81 23.85
N ARG A 416 -9.42 -18.09 23.69
CA ARG A 416 -9.61 -19.13 24.72
C ARG A 416 -8.86 -18.80 25.99
N LYS A 417 -7.59 -18.37 25.87
CA LYS A 417 -6.77 -17.98 27.02
C LYS A 417 -7.36 -16.79 27.79
N MET A 418 -7.88 -15.80 27.03
CA MET A 418 -8.46 -14.58 27.59
C MET A 418 -9.93 -14.72 27.96
N ARG A 419 -10.54 -15.90 27.80
CA ARG A 419 -11.97 -16.18 28.03
C ARG A 419 -12.91 -15.20 27.31
N GLN A 420 -12.58 -14.86 26.09
CA GLN A 420 -13.33 -13.93 25.23
C GLN A 420 -14.11 -14.70 24.16
N TRP A 421 -14.98 -13.99 23.41
CA TRP A 421 -15.69 -14.61 22.30
C TRP A 421 -14.72 -15.33 21.33
N PRO A 422 -15.02 -16.55 20.88
CA PRO A 422 -16.25 -17.36 21.04
C PRO A 422 -16.31 -18.19 22.35
N PHE A 423 -15.32 -18.09 23.23
CA PHE A 423 -15.20 -18.92 24.46
C PHE A 423 -15.67 -18.20 25.73
N ALA A 424 -16.34 -17.05 25.63
CA ALA A 424 -16.88 -16.33 26.77
C ALA A 424 -18.04 -17.12 27.42
N LYS A 425 -17.99 -17.27 28.77
CA LYS A 425 -19.04 -17.95 29.52
C LYS A 425 -20.30 -17.10 29.77
N VAL A 426 -20.26 -15.79 29.50
CA VAL A 426 -21.38 -14.85 29.73
C VAL A 426 -21.84 -14.27 28.41
N PRO A 427 -23.17 -14.22 28.14
CA PRO A 427 -23.71 -13.53 26.96
C PRO A 427 -23.36 -12.04 27.03
N ILE A 428 -22.72 -11.52 25.99
CA ILE A 428 -22.28 -10.11 25.90
C ILE A 428 -23.47 -9.15 25.62
N GLU A 429 -24.68 -9.63 25.65
CA GLU A 429 -25.88 -8.92 25.24
C GLU A 429 -26.29 -7.74 26.13
N LYS A 430 -25.74 -7.62 27.35
CA LYS A 430 -26.10 -6.54 28.30
C LYS A 430 -25.12 -5.36 28.41
N ALA A 431 -24.00 -5.35 27.67
CA ALA A 431 -22.98 -4.31 27.87
C ALA A 431 -23.01 -3.14 26.86
N ASN A 432 -23.87 -3.18 25.85
CA ASN A 432 -23.93 -2.15 24.80
C ASN A 432 -25.37 -1.88 24.34
N ASP A 433 -26.29 -1.67 25.30
CA ASP A 433 -27.58 -1.05 25.01
C ASP A 433 -27.42 0.47 25.23
N PRO A 434 -27.40 1.29 24.18
CA PRO A 434 -27.26 2.75 24.34
C PRO A 434 -28.51 3.42 24.93
N GLU A 435 -29.58 2.67 25.21
CA GLU A 435 -30.83 3.19 25.79
C GLU A 435 -30.93 2.99 27.31
N ALA A 436 -29.87 2.46 27.97
CA ALA A 436 -29.89 2.26 29.43
C ALA A 436 -28.90 3.19 30.17
N ALA A 437 -28.63 4.39 29.64
CA ALA A 437 -27.94 5.45 30.37
C ALA A 437 -28.59 6.82 30.12
#